data_834f59e331dcd3189616b9b5013633e9
#
_entry.id   834f59e331dcd3189616b9b5013633e9
#
_cell.length_a   1.000
_cell.length_b   1.000
_cell.length_c   1.000
_cell.angle_alpha   90.00
_cell.angle_beta   90.00
_cell.angle_gamma   90.00
#
_symmetry.space_group_name_H-M   'P 1'
#
loop_
_entity.id
_entity.type
_entity.pdbx_description
1 polymer ?
#
loop_
_entity_poly.entity_id
_entity_poly.type
_entity_poly.pdbx_seq_one_letter_code
_entity_poly.pdbx_strand_id
1 'polypeptide(L)'
;MKFRNKGVVLISILLIVLLLSAVAITFGNKYLVSLKRAQYIEFQSLSLNAFRNVEAMSLNKIDKFSRFNSTNLTKENPLLTDEIYFEINGATIIGSIHDASNCFNINSL
;
A
#
# COMPACT_ATOMS: atom_id res chain seq x y z
N MET A 1 -32.55 -20.92 -55.60
CA MET A 1 -31.69 -19.76 -55.31
C MET A 1 -31.78 -19.17 -53.86
N LYS A 2 -32.40 -19.85 -52.94
CA LYS A 2 -32.56 -19.37 -51.52
C LYS A 2 -31.38 -19.67 -50.59
N PHE A 3 -30.36 -20.42 -51.02
CA PHE A 3 -29.25 -20.84 -50.14
C PHE A 3 -28.04 -19.92 -50.18
N ARG A 4 -27.91 -19.03 -51.17
CA ARG A 4 -26.73 -18.15 -51.35
C ARG A 4 -26.67 -17.01 -50.31
N ASN A 5 -27.81 -16.61 -49.78
CA ASN A 5 -27.89 -15.51 -48.81
C ASN A 5 -27.58 -15.95 -47.35
N LYS A 6 -27.72 -17.24 -47.03
CA LYS A 6 -27.44 -17.76 -45.68
C LYS A 6 -25.96 -17.72 -45.33
N GLY A 7 -25.06 -17.93 -46.31
CA GLY A 7 -23.63 -17.84 -46.10
C GLY A 7 -23.13 -16.42 -45.83
N VAL A 8 -23.72 -15.43 -46.51
CA VAL A 8 -23.35 -14.03 -46.33
C VAL A 8 -23.76 -13.53 -44.93
N VAL A 9 -24.96 -13.92 -44.48
CA VAL A 9 -25.46 -13.58 -43.14
C VAL A 9 -24.56 -14.20 -42.05
N LEU A 10 -24.15 -15.45 -42.22
CA LEU A 10 -23.26 -16.12 -41.26
C LEU A 10 -21.91 -15.42 -41.15
N ILE A 11 -21.33 -15.04 -42.28
CA ILE A 11 -20.03 -14.32 -42.31
C ILE A 11 -20.17 -12.94 -41.64
N SER A 12 -21.27 -12.22 -41.94
CA SER A 12 -21.53 -10.92 -41.32
C SER A 12 -21.67 -11.00 -39.80
N ILE A 13 -22.38 -12.00 -39.30
CA ILE A 13 -22.51 -12.22 -37.84
C ILE A 13 -21.14 -12.57 -37.19
N LEU A 14 -20.35 -13.44 -37.83
CA LEU A 14 -19.03 -13.80 -37.37
C LEU A 14 -18.10 -12.58 -37.27
N LEU A 15 -18.14 -11.71 -38.27
CA LEU A 15 -17.37 -10.48 -38.33
C LEU A 15 -17.75 -9.51 -37.20
N ILE A 16 -19.04 -9.34 -36.94
CA ILE A 16 -19.54 -8.48 -35.86
C ILE A 16 -19.14 -9.03 -34.51
N VAL A 17 -19.25 -10.33 -34.27
CA VAL A 17 -18.85 -10.96 -33.02
C VAL A 17 -17.34 -10.81 -32.80
N LEU A 18 -16.53 -10.95 -33.84
CA LEU A 18 -15.07 -10.77 -33.76
C LEU A 18 -14.69 -9.33 -33.38
N LEU A 19 -15.34 -8.33 -34.00
CA LEU A 19 -15.14 -6.92 -33.64
C LEU A 19 -15.54 -6.60 -32.21
N LEU A 20 -16.71 -7.10 -31.76
CA LEU A 20 -17.15 -6.91 -30.38
C LEU A 20 -16.21 -7.55 -29.38
N SER A 21 -15.69 -8.74 -29.69
CA SER A 21 -14.72 -9.44 -28.84
C SER A 21 -13.41 -8.63 -28.68
N ALA A 22 -12.89 -8.06 -29.77
CA ALA A 22 -11.69 -7.23 -29.73
C ALA A 22 -11.89 -5.98 -28.84
N VAL A 23 -13.05 -5.33 -28.95
CA VAL A 23 -13.42 -4.19 -28.11
C VAL A 23 -13.52 -4.60 -26.64
N ALA A 24 -14.18 -5.72 -26.33
CA ALA A 24 -14.33 -6.21 -24.97
C ALA A 24 -12.98 -6.50 -24.30
N ILE A 25 -12.02 -7.09 -25.01
CA ILE A 25 -10.67 -7.37 -24.48
C ILE A 25 -9.95 -6.07 -24.15
N THR A 26 -10.00 -5.07 -25.02
CA THR A 26 -9.31 -3.79 -24.81
C THR A 26 -9.87 -3.02 -23.61
N PHE A 27 -11.19 -3.01 -23.44
CA PHE A 27 -11.83 -2.40 -22.27
C PHE A 27 -11.52 -3.17 -20.99
N GLY A 28 -11.57 -4.50 -21.03
CA GLY A 28 -11.25 -5.36 -19.89
C GLY A 28 -9.84 -5.12 -19.35
N ASN A 29 -8.85 -5.05 -20.22
CA ASN A 29 -7.46 -4.78 -19.84
C ASN A 29 -7.30 -3.38 -19.21
N LYS A 30 -7.91 -2.35 -19.78
CA LYS A 30 -7.88 -1.00 -19.21
C LYS A 30 -8.53 -0.94 -17.84
N TYR A 31 -9.65 -1.63 -17.66
CA TYR A 31 -10.34 -1.70 -16.37
C TYR A 31 -9.48 -2.37 -15.30
N LEU A 32 -8.84 -3.50 -15.60
CA LEU A 32 -7.94 -4.19 -14.68
C LEU A 32 -6.75 -3.34 -14.26
N VAL A 33 -6.13 -2.62 -15.19
CA VAL A 33 -5.02 -1.71 -14.89
C VAL A 33 -5.49 -0.56 -14.00
N SER A 34 -6.66 0.03 -14.29
CA SER A 34 -7.23 1.10 -13.46
C SER A 34 -7.54 0.62 -12.04
N LEU A 35 -8.09 -0.59 -11.89
CA LEU A 35 -8.38 -1.18 -10.60
C LEU A 35 -7.10 -1.41 -9.78
N LYS A 36 -6.06 -1.99 -10.38
CA LYS A 36 -4.75 -2.17 -9.71
C LYS A 36 -4.14 -0.84 -9.26
N ARG A 37 -4.25 0.19 -10.10
CA ARG A 37 -3.77 1.52 -9.75
C ARG A 37 -4.53 2.12 -8.58
N ALA A 38 -5.85 1.98 -8.54
CA ALA A 38 -6.68 2.44 -7.42
C ALA A 38 -6.30 1.75 -6.11
N GLN A 39 -6.13 0.42 -6.12
CA GLN A 39 -5.68 -0.35 -4.97
C GLN A 39 -4.29 0.09 -4.49
N TYR A 40 -3.37 0.37 -5.40
CA TYR A 40 -2.04 0.86 -5.04
C TYR A 40 -2.07 2.23 -4.36
N ILE A 41 -2.88 3.16 -4.87
CA ILE A 41 -3.06 4.49 -4.27
C ILE A 41 -3.69 4.39 -2.88
N GLU A 42 -4.69 3.53 -2.72
CA GLU A 42 -5.32 3.27 -1.42
C GLU A 42 -4.30 2.73 -0.41
N PHE A 43 -3.52 1.72 -0.80
CA PHE A 43 -2.45 1.17 0.04
C PHE A 43 -1.40 2.22 0.41
N GLN A 44 -0.98 3.06 -0.54
CA GLN A 44 -0.02 4.12 -0.28
C GLN A 44 -0.57 5.16 0.71
N SER A 45 -1.82 5.57 0.55
CA SER A 45 -2.49 6.50 1.47
C SER A 45 -2.59 5.92 2.89
N LEU A 46 -2.99 4.65 2.99
CA LEU A 46 -3.07 3.93 4.26
C LEU A 46 -1.70 3.84 4.94
N SER A 47 -0.66 3.50 4.19
CA SER A 47 0.71 3.39 4.68
C SER A 47 1.24 4.73 5.21
N LEU A 48 1.01 5.83 4.49
CA LEU A 48 1.42 7.17 4.93
C LEU A 48 0.72 7.59 6.22
N ASN A 49 -0.58 7.31 6.34
CA ASN A 49 -1.32 7.57 7.57
C ASN A 49 -0.80 6.72 8.74
N ALA A 50 -0.47 5.47 8.47
CA ALA A 50 0.13 4.58 9.44
C ALA A 50 1.46 5.10 9.95
N PHE A 51 2.37 5.52 9.07
CA PHE A 51 3.66 6.10 9.45
C PHE A 51 3.50 7.36 10.30
N ARG A 52 2.60 8.26 9.94
CA ARG A 52 2.32 9.48 10.75
C ARG A 52 1.80 9.13 12.14
N ASN A 53 0.95 8.11 12.25
CA ASN A 53 0.44 7.66 13.54
C ASN A 53 1.56 7.05 14.41
N VAL A 54 2.43 6.22 13.82
CA VAL A 54 3.60 5.66 14.52
C VAL A 54 4.52 6.78 15.00
N GLU A 55 4.81 7.76 14.15
CA GLU A 55 5.63 8.92 14.51
C GLU A 55 5.03 9.69 15.68
N ALA A 56 3.76 10.05 15.62
CA ALA A 56 3.08 10.78 16.69
C ALA A 56 3.05 10.00 18.00
N MET A 57 2.80 8.68 17.96
CA MET A 57 2.81 7.83 19.14
C MET A 57 4.23 7.72 19.73
N SER A 58 5.24 7.58 18.87
CA SER A 58 6.64 7.51 19.28
C SER A 58 7.10 8.79 19.95
N LEU A 59 6.78 9.95 19.37
CA LEU A 59 7.10 11.25 19.94
C LEU A 59 6.44 11.46 21.31
N ASN A 60 5.18 11.09 21.44
CA ASN A 60 4.45 11.17 22.72
C ASN A 60 5.07 10.25 23.79
N LYS A 61 5.53 9.06 23.38
CA LYS A 61 6.19 8.12 24.28
C LYS A 61 7.55 8.65 24.75
N ILE A 62 8.34 9.22 23.84
CA ILE A 62 9.62 9.84 24.15
C ILE A 62 9.45 11.07 25.06
N ASP A 63 8.47 11.93 24.79
CA ASP A 63 8.20 13.13 25.60
C ASP A 63 7.78 12.76 27.03
N LYS A 64 6.90 11.78 27.19
CA LYS A 64 6.54 11.27 28.52
C LYS A 64 7.76 10.70 29.24
N PHE A 65 8.60 9.94 28.56
CA PHE A 65 9.80 9.36 29.13
C PHE A 65 10.80 10.44 29.57
N SER A 66 11.05 11.45 28.72
CA SER A 66 11.91 12.59 29.00
C SER A 66 11.47 13.41 30.21
N ARG A 67 10.17 13.57 30.42
CA ARG A 67 9.63 14.31 31.58
C ARG A 67 9.75 13.53 32.90
N PHE A 68 9.69 12.20 32.84
CA PHE A 68 9.80 11.37 34.04
C PHE A 68 11.24 11.08 34.46
N ASN A 69 12.15 10.97 33.50
CA ASN A 69 13.57 10.69 33.71
C ASN A 69 14.40 11.85 33.15
N SER A 70 14.76 12.81 33.98
CA SER A 70 15.66 13.92 33.60
C SER A 70 17.11 13.49 33.40
N THR A 71 17.41 12.23 33.47
CA THR A 71 18.76 11.63 33.32
C THR A 71 18.81 10.74 32.09
N ASN A 72 19.72 11.07 31.20
CA ASN A 72 20.26 10.33 30.06
C ASN A 72 19.50 9.07 29.63
N LEU A 73 18.95 9.14 28.42
CA LEU A 73 18.49 8.00 27.64
C LEU A 73 19.66 7.03 27.42
N THR A 74 19.93 6.15 28.35
CA THR A 74 20.98 5.15 28.25
C THR A 74 20.42 3.79 27.90
N LYS A 75 21.26 2.96 27.29
CA LYS A 75 20.99 1.58 26.84
C LYS A 75 20.34 0.67 27.89
N GLU A 76 20.39 1.04 29.15
CA GLU A 76 19.93 0.24 30.30
C GLU A 76 18.45 0.47 30.63
N ASN A 77 17.74 1.33 29.88
CA ASN A 77 16.38 1.69 30.22
C ASN A 77 15.36 0.93 29.34
N PRO A 78 14.65 -0.06 29.89
CA PRO A 78 13.78 -0.97 29.14
C PRO A 78 12.56 -0.30 28.47
N LEU A 79 12.27 0.96 28.77
CA LEU A 79 11.13 1.68 28.20
C LEU A 79 11.30 2.08 26.73
N LEU A 80 12.54 2.09 26.21
CA LEU A 80 12.81 2.38 24.80
C LEU A 80 12.68 1.17 23.88
N THR A 81 12.61 -0.04 24.44
CA THR A 81 12.45 -1.29 23.69
C THR A 81 10.99 -1.71 23.49
N ASP A 82 10.05 -0.94 24.03
CA ASP A 82 8.63 -1.25 23.88
C ASP A 82 8.17 -1.08 22.44
N GLU A 83 7.59 -2.13 21.91
CA GLU A 83 6.94 -2.12 20.61
C GLU A 83 5.59 -1.38 20.70
N ILE A 84 5.29 -0.64 19.66
CA ILE A 84 4.01 0.06 19.50
C ILE A 84 3.15 -0.77 18.55
N TYR A 85 2.02 -1.24 19.03
CA TYR A 85 1.07 -2.02 18.23
C TYR A 85 -0.17 -1.18 17.97
N PHE A 86 -0.63 -1.14 16.75
CA PHE A 86 -1.95 -0.62 16.43
C PHE A 86 -2.51 -1.25 15.16
N GLU A 87 -3.82 -1.24 15.04
CA GLU A 87 -4.53 -1.84 13.93
C GLU A 87 -5.24 -0.77 13.11
N ILE A 88 -5.06 -0.80 11.80
CA ILE A 88 -5.77 0.05 10.85
C ILE A 88 -6.37 -0.83 9.75
N ASN A 89 -7.69 -0.81 9.61
CA ASN A 89 -8.41 -1.53 8.55
C ASN A 89 -8.03 -3.03 8.43
N GLY A 90 -7.83 -3.70 9.57
CA GLY A 90 -7.46 -5.11 9.62
C GLY A 90 -5.97 -5.40 9.37
N ALA A 91 -5.14 -4.38 9.18
CA ALA A 91 -3.68 -4.52 9.12
C ALA A 91 -3.06 -4.15 10.46
N THR A 92 -2.27 -5.05 11.03
CA THR A 92 -1.51 -4.80 12.25
C THR A 92 -0.19 -4.12 11.91
N ILE A 93 0.08 -2.99 12.53
CA ILE A 93 1.30 -2.22 12.37
C ILE A 93 2.10 -2.30 13.65
N ILE A 94 3.37 -2.66 13.53
CA ILE A 94 4.31 -2.79 14.63
C ILE A 94 5.41 -1.76 14.44
N GLY A 95 5.55 -0.84 15.41
CA GLY A 95 6.62 0.14 15.45
C GLY A 95 7.56 -0.17 16.60
N SER A 96 8.87 -0.05 16.39
CA SER A 96 9.88 -0.17 17.43
C SER A 96 10.74 1.09 17.49
N ILE A 97 11.07 1.51 18.70
CA ILE A 97 11.95 2.67 18.93
C ILE A 97 13.30 2.13 19.38
N HIS A 98 14.37 2.52 18.69
CA HIS A 98 15.74 2.15 19.04
C HIS A 98 16.60 3.38 19.23
N ASP A 99 17.50 3.32 20.19
CA ASP A 99 18.52 4.35 20.37
C ASP A 99 19.56 4.28 19.25
N ALA A 100 19.67 5.35 18.48
CA ALA A 100 20.60 5.46 17.36
C ALA A 100 21.97 6.03 17.76
N SER A 101 22.23 6.31 19.02
CA SER A 101 23.50 6.89 19.49
C SER A 101 24.72 6.00 19.19
N ASN A 102 24.50 4.69 19.06
CA ASN A 102 25.52 3.70 18.69
C ASN A 102 25.49 3.29 17.20
N CYS A 103 24.66 3.94 16.38
CA CYS A 103 24.62 3.65 14.97
C CYS A 103 25.71 4.42 14.24
N PHE A 104 26.43 3.72 13.36
CA PHE A 104 27.44 4.34 12.50
C PHE A 104 26.77 5.17 11.41
N ASN A 105 27.11 6.44 11.30
CA ASN A 105 26.59 7.32 10.24
C ASN A 105 27.41 7.14 8.97
N ILE A 106 26.86 6.44 7.99
CA ILE A 106 27.50 6.17 6.70
C ILE A 106 27.71 7.45 5.88
N ASN A 107 26.89 8.49 6.09
CA ASN A 107 27.00 9.76 5.37
C ASN A 107 28.08 10.70 5.95
N SER A 108 28.77 10.32 7.02
CA SER A 108 29.85 11.11 7.62
C SER A 108 31.24 10.74 7.09
N LEU A 109 31.28 9.85 6.10
CA LEU A 109 32.46 9.51 5.31
C LEU A 109 32.55 10.39 4.07
#